data_8d9362a9803f94a458a16d19f038ac3b
#
_entry.id   8d9362a9803f94a458a16d19f038ac3b
#
_cell.length_a   1.000
_cell.length_b   1.000
_cell.length_c   1.000
_cell.angle_alpha   90.00
_cell.angle_beta   90.00
_cell.angle_gamma   90.00
#
_symmetry.space_group_name_H-M   'P 1'
#
loop_
_entity.id
_entity.type
_entity.pdbx_description
1 polymer ?
#
loop_
_entity_poly.entity_id
_entity_poly.type
_entity_poly.pdbx_seq_one_letter_code
_entity_poly.pdbx_strand_id
1 'polypeptide(L)'
;DITNFAGKFNNGQVDIIAAPAVAYKPLEIYRGLGEKGAIYRFPLVMLSAALIIRHDRFPPGVGQKLREFVYTQIDKAFEYVEREEKGIPEKYWLDLPANEKTKYVELMRQARIQMTQEGDYDPRMMKLLKRVRCGQGQAAECALKDE
;
A
#
# COMPACT_ATOMS: atom_id res chain seq x y z
N ASP A 1 3.76 8.59 14.57
CA ASP A 1 2.57 8.05 15.24
C ASP A 1 1.42 7.94 14.24
N ILE A 2 0.94 6.72 14.03
CA ILE A 2 -0.11 6.40 13.05
C ILE A 2 -1.45 7.09 13.37
N THR A 3 -1.67 7.46 14.61
CA THR A 3 -2.92 8.10 15.06
C THR A 3 -2.96 9.61 14.82
N ASN A 4 -1.82 10.23 14.50
CA ASN A 4 -1.72 11.69 14.41
C ASN A 4 -1.01 12.22 13.15
N PHE A 5 -0.61 11.35 12.22
CA PHE A 5 0.15 11.77 11.04
C PHE A 5 -0.64 12.73 10.14
N ALA A 6 -1.93 12.44 9.93
CA ALA A 6 -2.80 13.27 9.09
C ALA A 6 -3.03 14.65 9.70
N GLY A 7 -3.26 14.71 11.03
CA GLY A 7 -3.38 16.00 11.75
C GLY A 7 -2.14 16.86 11.63
N LYS A 8 -0.95 16.27 11.77
CA LYS A 8 0.31 17.00 11.59
C LYS A 8 0.48 17.54 10.18
N PHE A 9 0.15 16.73 9.17
CA PHE A 9 0.20 17.16 7.78
C PHE A 9 -0.83 18.27 7.49
N ASN A 10 -2.06 18.08 7.91
CA ASN A 10 -3.14 19.06 7.70
C ASN A 10 -2.85 20.41 8.38
N ASN A 11 -2.07 20.40 9.46
CA ASN A 11 -1.66 21.62 10.18
C ASN A 11 -0.29 22.16 9.77
N GLY A 12 0.34 21.60 8.72
CA GLY A 12 1.63 22.04 8.22
C GLY A 12 2.82 21.77 9.13
N GLN A 13 2.70 20.81 10.05
CA GLN A 13 3.80 20.39 10.94
C GLN A 13 4.76 19.40 10.28
N VAL A 14 4.33 18.76 9.21
CA VAL A 14 5.14 17.91 8.35
C VAL A 14 4.76 18.15 6.89
N ASP A 15 5.73 18.08 6.00
CA ASP A 15 5.56 18.36 4.58
C ASP A 15 5.19 17.12 3.75
N ILE A 16 5.47 15.92 4.27
CA ILE A 16 5.28 14.65 3.55
C ILE A 16 4.63 13.63 4.48
N ILE A 17 3.67 12.90 3.94
CA ILE A 17 3.09 11.72 4.60
C ILE A 17 3.01 10.53 3.64
N ALA A 18 3.09 9.33 4.20
CA ALA A 18 2.71 8.10 3.50
C ALA A 18 1.30 7.69 3.94
N ALA A 19 0.37 7.67 2.99
CA ALA A 19 -1.03 7.33 3.25
C ALA A 19 -1.63 6.59 2.04
N PRO A 20 -2.56 5.67 2.25
CA PRO A 20 -3.31 5.09 1.14
C PRO A 20 -4.28 6.12 0.54
N ALA A 21 -4.55 6.02 -0.76
CA ALA A 21 -5.47 6.94 -1.45
C ALA A 21 -6.86 7.01 -0.79
N VAL A 22 -7.35 5.90 -0.25
CA VAL A 22 -8.62 5.84 0.49
C VAL A 22 -8.68 6.72 1.74
N ALA A 23 -7.53 7.15 2.26
CA ALA A 23 -7.47 8.04 3.42
C ALA A 23 -7.72 9.52 3.06
N TYR A 24 -7.72 9.86 1.77
CA TYR A 24 -7.82 11.25 1.29
C TYR A 24 -9.01 12.01 1.90
N LYS A 25 -10.22 11.45 1.80
CA LYS A 25 -11.44 12.08 2.35
C LYS A 25 -11.58 11.86 3.87
N PRO A 26 -11.52 10.62 4.40
CA PRO A 26 -11.75 10.38 5.82
C PRO A 26 -10.77 11.10 6.75
N LEU A 27 -9.52 11.29 6.32
CA LEU A 27 -8.50 12.00 7.09
C LEU A 27 -8.29 13.45 6.63
N GLU A 28 -9.16 13.95 5.77
CA GLU A 28 -9.13 15.33 5.26
C GLU A 28 -7.76 15.76 4.69
N ILE A 29 -7.04 14.82 4.05
CA ILE A 29 -5.68 15.05 3.51
C ILE A 29 -5.63 16.26 2.56
N TYR A 30 -6.73 16.57 1.89
CA TYR A 30 -6.86 17.75 1.03
C TYR A 30 -6.55 19.08 1.75
N ARG A 31 -6.71 19.15 3.07
CA ARG A 31 -6.36 20.36 3.85
C ARG A 31 -4.85 20.58 3.86
N GLY A 32 -4.07 19.53 4.12
CA GLY A 32 -2.62 19.62 4.11
C GLY A 32 -2.04 19.81 2.70
N LEU A 33 -2.68 19.23 1.68
CA LEU A 33 -2.28 19.44 0.28
C LEU A 33 -2.47 20.90 -0.16
N GLY A 34 -3.54 21.56 0.28
CA GLY A 34 -3.84 22.93 -0.13
C GLY A 34 -3.89 23.08 -1.65
N GLU A 35 -3.31 24.18 -2.18
CA GLU A 35 -3.28 24.43 -3.61
C GLU A 35 -2.03 23.90 -4.32
N LYS A 36 -0.93 23.70 -3.60
CA LYS A 36 0.39 23.36 -4.15
C LYS A 36 0.81 21.91 -3.87
N GLY A 37 0.05 21.18 -3.07
CA GLY A 37 0.36 19.80 -2.72
C GLY A 37 0.19 18.86 -3.90
N ALA A 38 0.89 17.72 -3.84
CA ALA A 38 0.85 16.68 -4.85
C ALA A 38 0.75 15.29 -4.25
N ILE A 39 0.16 14.37 -5.00
CA ILE A 39 0.05 12.94 -4.69
C ILE A 39 0.73 12.17 -5.82
N TYR A 40 1.72 11.37 -5.49
CA TYR A 40 2.35 10.52 -6.50
C TYR A 40 1.39 9.42 -6.95
N ARG A 41 1.13 9.35 -8.26
CA ARG A 41 0.35 8.26 -8.88
C ARG A 41 1.08 6.92 -8.82
N PHE A 42 2.40 6.96 -8.67
CA PHE A 42 3.22 5.77 -8.55
C PHE A 42 3.14 5.21 -7.12
N PRO A 43 2.70 3.95 -6.92
CA PRO A 43 2.59 3.36 -5.59
C PRO A 43 3.99 3.08 -5.01
N LEU A 44 4.34 3.76 -3.93
CA LEU A 44 5.61 3.55 -3.21
C LEU A 44 5.53 2.39 -2.23
N VAL A 45 4.35 2.14 -1.67
CA VAL A 45 4.11 1.12 -0.64
C VAL A 45 2.79 0.42 -0.92
N MET A 46 2.76 -0.88 -0.72
CA MET A 46 1.52 -1.65 -0.68
C MET A 46 1.13 -1.90 0.78
N LEU A 47 -0.07 -1.47 1.16
CA LEU A 47 -0.61 -1.75 2.48
C LEU A 47 -1.58 -2.92 2.40
N SER A 48 -1.45 -3.86 3.34
CA SER A 48 -2.43 -4.92 3.53
C SER A 48 -3.18 -4.73 4.84
N ALA A 49 -4.48 -4.99 4.83
CA ALA A 49 -5.28 -5.02 6.03
C ALA A 49 -5.44 -6.48 6.50
N ALA A 50 -5.21 -6.71 7.79
CA ALA A 50 -5.43 -8.02 8.41
C ALA A 50 -6.46 -7.89 9.53
N LEU A 51 -7.46 -8.77 9.51
CA LEU A 51 -8.38 -8.92 10.63
C LEU A 51 -7.77 -9.87 11.66
N ILE A 52 -7.44 -9.32 12.82
CA ILE A 52 -6.87 -10.10 13.94
C ILE A 52 -7.94 -10.27 15.02
N ILE A 53 -8.18 -11.49 15.45
CA ILE A 53 -9.11 -11.80 16.54
C ILE A 53 -8.37 -12.44 17.71
N ARG A 54 -8.86 -12.20 18.90
CA ARG A 54 -8.45 -12.94 20.09
C ARG A 54 -9.23 -14.23 20.14
N HIS A 55 -8.61 -15.34 19.75
CA HIS A 55 -9.27 -16.63 19.62
C HIS A 55 -9.89 -17.15 20.95
N ASP A 56 -9.31 -16.75 22.09
CA ASP A 56 -9.81 -17.05 23.42
C ASP A 56 -11.16 -16.36 23.77
N ARG A 57 -11.55 -15.36 22.98
CA ARG A 57 -12.80 -14.59 23.15
C ARG A 57 -13.93 -15.00 22.23
N PHE A 58 -13.69 -15.95 21.35
CA PHE A 58 -14.65 -16.39 20.36
C PHE A 58 -14.83 -17.90 20.37
N PRO A 59 -16.03 -18.42 20.06
CA PRO A 59 -16.24 -19.85 19.89
C PRO A 59 -15.32 -20.46 18.82
N PRO A 60 -14.98 -21.76 18.93
CA PRO A 60 -14.21 -22.47 17.91
C PRO A 60 -14.83 -22.29 16.50
N GLY A 61 -13.99 -22.10 15.49
CA GLY A 61 -14.41 -21.97 14.08
C GLY A 61 -14.81 -20.56 13.65
N VAL A 62 -14.98 -19.58 14.55
CA VAL A 62 -15.32 -18.20 14.18
C VAL A 62 -14.27 -17.58 13.27
N GLY A 63 -12.99 -17.80 13.53
CA GLY A 63 -11.91 -17.28 12.68
C GLY A 63 -11.99 -17.76 11.23
N GLN A 64 -12.35 -19.03 11.02
CA GLN A 64 -12.53 -19.56 9.67
C GLN A 64 -13.76 -18.97 8.98
N LYS A 65 -14.88 -18.84 9.66
CA LYS A 65 -16.10 -18.19 9.12
C LYS A 65 -15.85 -16.73 8.76
N LEU A 66 -15.09 -16.00 9.58
CA LEU A 66 -14.71 -14.62 9.28
C LEU A 66 -13.81 -14.53 8.04
N ARG A 67 -12.86 -15.46 7.88
CA ARG A 67 -12.01 -15.51 6.68
C ARG A 67 -12.83 -15.74 5.43
N GLU A 68 -13.75 -16.70 5.45
CA GLU A 68 -14.66 -16.98 4.34
C GLU A 68 -15.54 -15.78 4.03
N PHE A 69 -16.09 -15.13 5.03
CA PHE A 69 -16.90 -13.93 4.86
C PHE A 69 -16.06 -12.78 4.22
N VAL A 70 -14.87 -12.49 4.75
CA VAL A 70 -14.00 -11.44 4.20
C VAL A 70 -13.65 -11.74 2.76
N TYR A 71 -13.38 -13.00 2.42
CA TYR A 71 -13.12 -13.40 1.03
C TYR A 71 -14.26 -13.02 0.09
N THR A 72 -15.52 -13.17 0.51
CA THR A 72 -16.68 -12.78 -0.29
C THR A 72 -16.85 -11.24 -0.44
N GLN A 73 -16.12 -10.45 0.34
CA GLN A 73 -16.20 -8.99 0.30
C GLN A 73 -15.03 -8.33 -0.47
N ILE A 74 -14.08 -9.11 -0.98
CA ILE A 74 -12.85 -8.58 -1.61
C ILE A 74 -13.21 -7.68 -2.80
N ASP A 75 -14.09 -8.11 -3.69
CA ASP A 75 -14.46 -7.32 -4.88
C ASP A 75 -15.08 -5.97 -4.49
N LYS A 76 -15.98 -5.98 -3.50
CA LYS A 76 -16.57 -4.74 -2.96
C LYS A 76 -15.52 -3.82 -2.33
N ALA A 77 -14.51 -4.38 -1.69
CA ALA A 77 -13.41 -3.61 -1.13
C ALA A 77 -12.60 -2.93 -2.24
N PHE A 78 -12.31 -3.63 -3.33
CA PHE A 78 -11.64 -3.05 -4.51
C PHE A 78 -12.49 -1.96 -5.17
N GLU A 79 -13.77 -2.19 -5.39
CA GLU A 79 -14.70 -1.17 -5.91
C GLU A 79 -14.72 0.09 -5.02
N TYR A 80 -14.69 -0.09 -3.71
CA TYR A 80 -14.61 1.03 -2.76
C TYR A 80 -13.31 1.80 -2.94
N VAL A 81 -12.15 1.11 -2.97
CA VAL A 81 -10.84 1.74 -3.16
C VAL A 81 -10.79 2.53 -4.47
N GLU A 82 -11.20 1.93 -5.58
CA GLU A 82 -11.24 2.60 -6.88
C GLU A 82 -12.14 3.84 -6.90
N ARG A 83 -13.30 3.77 -6.25
CA ARG A 83 -14.20 4.90 -6.16
C ARG A 83 -13.59 6.06 -5.37
N GLU A 84 -12.95 5.78 -4.24
CA GLU A 84 -12.31 6.80 -3.42
C GLU A 84 -11.09 7.41 -4.12
N GLU A 85 -10.31 6.61 -4.83
CA GLU A 85 -9.19 7.06 -5.63
C GLU A 85 -9.63 7.96 -6.80
N LYS A 86 -10.67 7.57 -7.55
CA LYS A 86 -11.30 8.39 -8.59
C LYS A 86 -11.89 9.70 -8.05
N GLY A 87 -12.19 9.75 -6.76
CA GLY A 87 -12.69 10.96 -6.09
C GLY A 87 -11.61 11.98 -5.73
N ILE A 88 -10.33 11.67 -5.94
CA ILE A 88 -9.21 12.60 -5.74
C ILE A 88 -9.10 13.50 -6.98
N PRO A 89 -9.14 14.84 -6.84
CA PRO A 89 -9.03 15.74 -7.97
C PRO A 89 -7.74 15.55 -8.78
N GLU A 90 -7.87 15.53 -10.11
CA GLU A 90 -6.75 15.28 -11.03
C GLU A 90 -5.57 16.26 -10.82
N LYS A 91 -5.87 17.50 -10.41
CA LYS A 91 -4.85 18.54 -10.15
C LYS A 91 -3.81 18.15 -9.09
N TYR A 92 -4.12 17.18 -8.23
CA TYR A 92 -3.18 16.72 -7.20
C TYR A 92 -2.28 15.59 -7.67
N TRP A 93 -2.65 14.89 -8.75
CA TRP A 93 -1.88 13.75 -9.20
C TRP A 93 -0.60 14.18 -9.91
N LEU A 94 0.52 13.61 -9.46
CA LEU A 94 1.83 13.82 -10.03
C LEU A 94 2.37 12.50 -10.58
N ASP A 95 2.64 12.47 -11.88
CA ASP A 95 3.28 11.35 -12.53
C ASP A 95 4.80 11.46 -12.46
N LEU A 96 5.45 10.35 -12.09
CA LEU A 96 6.91 10.27 -12.13
C LEU A 96 7.39 10.07 -13.56
N PRO A 97 8.46 10.75 -14.00
CA PRO A 97 9.15 10.44 -15.23
C PRO A 97 9.62 8.98 -15.28
N ALA A 98 9.69 8.38 -16.47
CA ALA A 98 10.02 6.97 -16.64
C ALA A 98 11.37 6.57 -16.01
N ASN A 99 12.38 7.44 -16.13
CA ASN A 99 13.70 7.25 -15.51
C ASN A 99 13.63 7.24 -13.97
N GLU A 100 12.77 8.06 -13.38
CA GLU A 100 12.56 8.07 -11.93
C GLU A 100 11.79 6.81 -11.48
N LYS A 101 10.77 6.39 -12.20
CA LYS A 101 10.05 5.12 -11.92
C LYS A 101 11.02 3.95 -11.85
N THR A 102 11.96 3.83 -12.78
CA THR A 102 12.97 2.77 -12.79
C THR A 102 13.84 2.79 -11.54
N LYS A 103 14.27 3.98 -11.09
CA LYS A 103 15.05 4.12 -9.86
C LYS A 103 14.27 3.69 -8.62
N TYR A 104 12.98 4.06 -8.54
CA TYR A 104 12.11 3.66 -7.43
C TYR A 104 11.85 2.15 -7.42
N VAL A 105 11.62 1.53 -8.57
CA VAL A 105 11.46 0.07 -8.67
C VAL A 105 12.70 -0.64 -8.14
N GLU A 106 13.90 -0.20 -8.53
CA GLU A 106 15.14 -0.78 -8.04
C GLU A 106 15.34 -0.54 -6.55
N LEU A 107 15.06 0.67 -6.05
CA LEU A 107 15.12 0.97 -4.61
C LEU A 107 14.19 0.05 -3.80
N MET A 108 12.96 -0.14 -4.26
CA MET A 108 12.01 -1.05 -3.60
C MET A 108 12.48 -2.51 -3.65
N ARG A 109 13.12 -2.92 -4.75
CA ARG A 109 13.72 -4.26 -4.87
C ARG A 109 14.83 -4.45 -3.84
N GLN A 110 15.76 -3.50 -3.74
CA GLN A 110 16.85 -3.55 -2.76
C GLN A 110 16.32 -3.58 -1.32
N ALA A 111 15.30 -2.79 -1.01
CA ALA A 111 14.66 -2.80 0.31
C ALA A 111 14.07 -4.18 0.63
N ARG A 112 13.38 -4.85 -0.32
CA ARG A 112 12.85 -6.21 -0.11
C ARG A 112 13.96 -7.23 0.16
N ILE A 113 15.05 -7.16 -0.59
CA ILE A 113 16.23 -8.03 -0.40
C ILE A 113 16.79 -7.83 1.00
N GLN A 114 17.04 -6.58 1.38
CA GLN A 114 17.58 -6.24 2.69
C GLN A 114 16.66 -6.74 3.82
N MET A 115 15.37 -6.43 3.79
CA MET A 115 14.42 -6.86 4.83
C MET A 115 14.28 -8.39 4.89
N THR A 116 14.47 -9.08 3.77
CA THR A 116 14.51 -10.55 3.75
C THR A 116 15.78 -11.09 4.41
N GLN A 117 16.93 -10.45 4.18
CA GLN A 117 18.20 -10.82 4.82
C GLN A 117 18.20 -10.55 6.32
N GLU A 118 17.55 -9.47 6.74
CA GLU A 118 17.38 -9.09 8.16
C GLU A 118 16.34 -9.95 8.89
N GLY A 119 15.56 -10.75 8.16
CA GLY A 119 14.55 -11.65 8.72
C GLY A 119 13.17 -11.03 8.94
N ASP A 120 12.96 -9.79 8.53
CA ASP A 120 11.67 -9.10 8.60
C ASP A 120 10.65 -9.66 7.60
N TYR A 121 11.12 -10.16 6.46
CA TYR A 121 10.29 -10.81 5.45
C TYR A 121 10.60 -12.30 5.32
N ASP A 122 9.56 -13.12 5.21
CA ASP A 122 9.70 -14.56 4.95
C ASP A 122 10.18 -14.79 3.50
N PRO A 123 11.34 -15.44 3.27
CA PRO A 123 11.89 -15.65 1.94
C PRO A 123 10.96 -16.43 1.00
N ARG A 124 10.14 -17.34 1.54
CA ARG A 124 9.21 -18.16 0.74
C ARG A 124 8.05 -17.29 0.24
N MET A 125 7.58 -16.36 1.09
CA MET A 125 6.56 -15.40 0.71
C MET A 125 7.09 -14.44 -0.36
N MET A 126 8.33 -13.96 -0.21
CA MET A 126 8.94 -13.06 -1.20
C MET A 126 9.08 -13.72 -2.57
N LYS A 127 9.50 -15.00 -2.63
CA LYS A 127 9.51 -15.79 -3.88
C LYS A 127 8.13 -15.97 -4.50
N LEU A 128 7.08 -16.14 -3.67
CA LEU A 128 5.71 -16.22 -4.16
C LEU A 128 5.26 -14.89 -4.78
N LEU A 129 5.47 -13.78 -4.07
CA LEU A 129 5.12 -12.44 -4.53
C LEU A 129 5.87 -12.06 -5.81
N LYS A 130 7.15 -12.43 -5.92
CA LYS A 130 7.92 -12.27 -7.16
C LYS A 130 7.28 -13.00 -8.34
N ARG A 131 6.88 -14.26 -8.16
CA ARG A 131 6.18 -15.02 -9.21
C ARG A 131 4.88 -14.35 -9.65
N VAL A 132 4.11 -13.79 -8.72
CA VAL A 132 2.89 -13.04 -9.02
C VAL A 132 3.21 -11.79 -9.85
N ARG A 133 4.17 -10.97 -9.43
CA ARG A 133 4.61 -9.77 -10.18
C ARG A 133 5.06 -10.13 -11.60
N CYS A 134 5.84 -11.20 -11.74
CA CYS A 134 6.32 -11.67 -13.03
C CYS A 134 5.20 -12.18 -13.93
N GLY A 135 4.19 -12.82 -13.37
CA GLY A 135 3.00 -13.24 -14.10
C GLY A 135 2.15 -12.09 -14.65
N GLN A 136 2.28 -10.91 -14.05
CA GLN A 136 1.59 -9.68 -14.46
C GLN A 136 2.39 -8.82 -15.47
N GLY A 137 3.52 -9.31 -15.97
CA GLY A 137 4.30 -8.65 -17.02
C GLY A 137 5.27 -7.56 -16.54
N GLN A 138 5.52 -7.45 -15.24
CA GLN A 138 6.54 -6.53 -14.69
C GLN A 138 7.94 -7.15 -14.79
N ALA A 139 8.45 -7.29 -15.99
CA ALA A 139 9.44 -8.27 -16.36
C ALA A 139 10.92 -7.92 -16.05
N ALA A 140 11.29 -6.69 -15.76
CA ALA A 140 12.71 -6.32 -15.65
C ALA A 140 13.45 -7.06 -14.51
N GLU A 141 12.79 -7.28 -13.38
CA GLU A 141 13.36 -7.97 -12.22
C GLU A 141 13.20 -9.50 -12.27
N CYS A 142 12.45 -10.03 -13.22
CA CYS A 142 12.10 -11.46 -13.24
C CYS A 142 13.28 -12.36 -13.60
N ALA A 143 14.26 -11.85 -14.35
CA ALA A 143 15.48 -12.55 -14.69
C ALA A 143 16.52 -12.59 -13.55
N LEU A 144 16.37 -11.72 -12.55
CA LEU A 144 17.31 -11.63 -11.43
C LEU A 144 17.05 -12.76 -10.43
N LYS A 145 18.11 -13.33 -9.84
CA LYS A 145 18.00 -14.50 -8.94
C LYS A 145 18.18 -14.16 -7.46
N ASP A 146 18.33 -12.91 -7.13
CA ASP A 146 18.70 -12.40 -5.80
C ASP A 146 17.50 -12.05 -4.90
N GLU A 147 16.27 -12.26 -5.40
CA GLU A 147 15.01 -12.06 -4.66
C GLU A 147 14.12 -13.31 -4.74
#